data_ae248d2155f1f53cf8d07d874dc0cfd9
#
_entry.id   ae248d2155f1f53cf8d07d874dc0cfd9
#
_cell.length_a   1.000
_cell.length_b   1.000
_cell.length_c   1.000
_cell.angle_alpha   90.00
_cell.angle_beta   90.00
_cell.angle_gamma   90.00
#
_symmetry.space_group_name_H-M   'P 1'
#
loop_
_entity.id
_entity.type
_entity.pdbx_description
1 polymer ?
#
loop_
_entity_poly.entity_id
_entity_poly.type
_entity_poly.pdbx_seq_one_letter_code
_entity_poly.pdbx_strand_id
1 'polypeptide(L)'
;MKTIPLLLLSLFACRGVGAQFMTWPDHRQATIVLTYDDALLSQLDTAVPQLKRAGFKATFFLTSDIDYITMPRWRKLAKEGFELGNHTLYHPCPSTSNNPVSSAGYTAVQMVWEIEVMNKFLYALDGHTNRTYAYPCAETTAGGKDYVDTLRAYHSVTYARIGGDNTSIITDFAHLDTLRVPSYGLETNTSAADLIAFVKNVQARGGMGVIMFHGIGGDYITTSSAAHQALLDYLRANRKVIWVTTFQEAMDYVMKNRAGAGGSAGGAAAAGVNR
;
A
#
# COMPACT_ATOMS: atom_id res chain seq x y z
N MET A 1 -27.20 54.08 -46.61
CA MET A 1 -26.47 52.81 -46.47
C MET A 1 -26.08 52.68 -45.00
N LYS A 2 -26.76 51.79 -44.25
CA LYS A 2 -26.45 51.54 -42.82
C LYS A 2 -25.61 50.27 -42.72
N THR A 3 -24.37 50.40 -42.26
CA THR A 3 -23.47 49.30 -42.03
C THR A 3 -23.78 48.68 -40.65
N ILE A 4 -24.10 47.38 -40.64
CA ILE A 4 -24.32 46.57 -39.43
C ILE A 4 -22.96 45.98 -39.04
N PRO A 5 -22.48 46.12 -37.78
CA PRO A 5 -21.25 45.45 -37.35
C PRO A 5 -21.53 43.97 -37.04
N LEU A 6 -20.72 43.09 -37.61
CA LEU A 6 -20.72 41.66 -37.37
C LEU A 6 -20.05 41.39 -36.03
N LEU A 7 -20.83 40.95 -35.03
CA LEU A 7 -20.33 40.56 -33.70
C LEU A 7 -19.80 39.13 -33.79
N LEU A 8 -18.48 38.99 -33.78
CA LEU A 8 -17.83 37.66 -33.66
C LEU A 8 -18.01 37.13 -32.22
N LEU A 9 -18.87 36.13 -32.07
CA LEU A 9 -19.03 35.39 -30.83
C LEU A 9 -17.93 34.36 -30.75
N SER A 10 -16.87 34.64 -29.94
CA SER A 10 -15.82 33.67 -29.64
C SER A 10 -16.38 32.65 -28.64
N LEU A 11 -16.66 31.43 -29.14
CA LEU A 11 -16.96 30.28 -28.29
C LEU A 11 -15.67 29.87 -27.52
N PHE A 12 -15.60 30.27 -26.26
CA PHE A 12 -14.67 29.68 -25.31
C PHE A 12 -15.10 28.22 -25.03
N ALA A 13 -14.46 27.27 -25.71
CA ALA A 13 -14.59 25.87 -25.35
C ALA A 13 -13.94 25.65 -23.96
N CYS A 14 -14.76 25.63 -22.92
CA CYS A 14 -14.36 25.11 -21.62
C CYS A 14 -13.96 23.64 -21.80
N ARG A 15 -12.68 23.39 -21.97
CA ARG A 15 -12.14 22.02 -21.82
C ARG A 15 -12.32 21.66 -20.35
N GLY A 16 -13.33 20.86 -20.05
CA GLY A 16 -13.49 20.23 -18.76
C GLY A 16 -12.17 19.48 -18.47
N VAL A 17 -11.55 19.79 -17.35
CA VAL A 17 -10.43 18.99 -16.81
C VAL A 17 -11.04 17.64 -16.44
N GLY A 18 -11.05 16.71 -17.39
CA GLY A 18 -11.44 15.34 -17.13
C GLY A 18 -10.46 14.78 -16.09
N ALA A 19 -11.00 14.22 -15.01
CA ALA A 19 -10.19 13.49 -14.04
C ALA A 19 -9.38 12.43 -14.81
N GLN A 20 -8.06 12.60 -14.84
CA GLN A 20 -7.18 11.68 -15.57
C GLN A 20 -6.95 10.47 -14.66
N PHE A 21 -7.70 9.40 -14.94
CA PHE A 21 -7.54 8.13 -14.25
C PHE A 21 -6.16 7.52 -14.53
N MET A 22 -5.56 6.89 -13.52
CA MET A 22 -4.35 6.10 -13.71
C MET A 22 -4.64 4.96 -14.69
N THR A 23 -3.83 4.82 -15.73
CA THR A 23 -3.91 3.64 -16.61
C THR A 23 -3.08 2.53 -15.98
N TRP A 24 -3.72 1.49 -15.48
CA TRP A 24 -3.07 0.33 -14.88
C TRP A 24 -2.49 -0.63 -15.95
N PRO A 25 -1.54 -1.53 -15.58
CA PRO A 25 -0.98 -2.49 -16.52
C PRO A 25 -2.04 -3.28 -17.29
N ASP A 26 -1.80 -3.55 -18.57
CA ASP A 26 -2.72 -4.23 -19.48
C ASP A 26 -4.11 -3.56 -19.58
N HIS A 27 -4.16 -2.23 -19.43
CA HIS A 27 -5.39 -1.42 -19.45
C HIS A 27 -6.43 -1.85 -18.41
N ARG A 28 -5.99 -2.38 -17.27
CA ARG A 28 -6.89 -2.68 -16.15
C ARG A 28 -7.48 -1.42 -15.56
N GLN A 29 -8.62 -1.58 -14.91
CA GLN A 29 -9.41 -0.46 -14.39
C GLN A 29 -9.01 -0.05 -12.97
N ALA A 30 -8.45 -0.99 -12.20
CA ALA A 30 -8.11 -0.76 -10.80
C ALA A 30 -6.95 -1.66 -10.35
N THR A 31 -6.35 -1.29 -9.22
CA THR A 31 -5.33 -2.11 -8.53
C THR A 31 -5.78 -2.44 -7.12
N ILE A 32 -5.61 -3.70 -6.74
CA ILE A 32 -5.80 -4.18 -5.37
C ILE A 32 -4.48 -4.74 -4.85
N VAL A 33 -4.08 -4.26 -3.69
CA VAL A 33 -2.90 -4.73 -2.97
C VAL A 33 -3.37 -5.47 -1.72
N LEU A 34 -2.94 -6.71 -1.56
CA LEU A 34 -3.24 -7.53 -0.38
C LEU A 34 -2.03 -7.49 0.55
N THR A 35 -2.21 -6.98 1.77
CA THR A 35 -1.15 -6.87 2.77
C THR A 35 -1.54 -7.62 4.05
N TYR A 36 -0.56 -8.23 4.72
CA TYR A 36 -0.74 -9.04 5.91
C TYR A 36 0.30 -8.63 6.96
N ASP A 37 -0.15 -8.30 8.16
CA ASP A 37 0.69 -7.78 9.24
C ASP A 37 1.02 -8.86 10.29
N ASP A 38 2.11 -8.66 11.03
CA ASP A 38 2.50 -9.37 12.27
C ASP A 38 3.13 -10.77 12.10
N ALA A 39 3.42 -11.21 10.89
CA ALA A 39 4.06 -12.51 10.66
C ALA A 39 3.31 -13.74 11.24
N LEU A 40 1.97 -13.72 11.25
CA LEU A 40 1.13 -14.69 11.91
C LEU A 40 1.17 -16.09 11.24
N LEU A 41 1.02 -17.14 12.03
CA LEU A 41 1.11 -18.53 11.55
C LEU A 41 -0.03 -18.86 10.57
N SER A 42 -1.24 -18.35 10.81
CA SER A 42 -2.39 -18.55 9.91
C SER A 42 -2.19 -17.93 8.51
N GLN A 43 -1.32 -16.95 8.39
CA GLN A 43 -0.93 -16.40 7.08
C GLN A 43 -0.17 -17.45 6.26
N LEU A 44 0.80 -18.14 6.89
CA LEU A 44 1.57 -19.20 6.24
C LEU A 44 0.74 -20.46 5.99
N ASP A 45 -0.17 -20.81 6.91
CA ASP A 45 -0.92 -22.07 6.86
C ASP A 45 -2.21 -21.98 6.05
N THR A 46 -2.82 -20.77 5.96
CA THR A 46 -4.10 -20.56 5.29
C THR A 46 -4.01 -19.56 4.15
N ALA A 47 -3.56 -18.31 4.41
CA ALA A 47 -3.55 -17.26 3.38
C ALA A 47 -2.64 -17.61 2.19
N VAL A 48 -1.40 -18.03 2.45
CA VAL A 48 -0.43 -18.36 1.39
C VAL A 48 -0.92 -19.48 0.48
N PRO A 49 -1.42 -20.63 0.96
CA PRO A 49 -2.01 -21.65 0.08
C PRO A 49 -3.17 -21.12 -0.77
N GLN A 50 -4.03 -20.26 -0.22
CA GLN A 50 -5.15 -19.66 -0.97
C GLN A 50 -4.64 -18.68 -2.04
N LEU A 51 -3.70 -17.79 -1.72
CA LEU A 51 -3.05 -16.87 -2.67
C LEU A 51 -2.38 -17.62 -3.83
N LYS A 52 -1.63 -18.68 -3.52
CA LYS A 52 -0.97 -19.50 -4.54
C LYS A 52 -1.99 -20.18 -5.49
N ARG A 53 -3.09 -20.72 -4.97
CA ARG A 53 -4.17 -21.30 -5.80
C ARG A 53 -4.84 -20.25 -6.67
N ALA A 54 -5.00 -19.03 -6.19
CA ALA A 54 -5.55 -17.91 -6.95
C ALA A 54 -4.55 -17.34 -7.97
N GLY A 55 -3.25 -17.63 -7.83
CA GLY A 55 -2.18 -17.11 -8.69
C GLY A 55 -1.80 -15.68 -8.37
N PHE A 56 -1.98 -15.23 -7.11
CA PHE A 56 -1.66 -13.88 -6.66
C PHE A 56 -0.41 -13.84 -5.79
N LYS A 57 0.29 -12.70 -5.85
CA LYS A 57 1.31 -12.29 -4.90
C LYS A 57 0.74 -11.28 -3.93
N ALA A 58 1.38 -11.14 -2.79
CA ALA A 58 0.96 -10.26 -1.71
C ALA A 58 2.19 -9.78 -0.93
N THR A 59 1.99 -8.81 -0.05
CA THR A 59 3.01 -8.27 0.85
C THR A 59 2.74 -8.75 2.27
N PHE A 60 3.77 -9.25 2.93
CA PHE A 60 3.74 -9.62 4.34
C PHE A 60 4.65 -8.66 5.12
N PHE A 61 4.07 -7.85 5.98
CA PHE A 61 4.79 -6.95 6.87
C PHE A 61 5.16 -7.70 8.13
N LEU A 62 6.45 -8.03 8.25
CA LEU A 62 6.96 -8.94 9.27
C LEU A 62 7.55 -8.18 10.46
N THR A 63 7.31 -8.69 11.65
CA THR A 63 7.98 -8.33 12.90
C THR A 63 9.11 -9.32 13.21
N SER A 64 9.82 -9.13 14.31
CA SER A 64 10.81 -10.11 14.77
C SER A 64 10.22 -11.38 15.39
N ASP A 65 8.90 -11.51 15.45
CA ASP A 65 8.21 -12.70 15.99
C ASP A 65 8.35 -13.94 15.10
N ILE A 66 9.03 -13.81 13.96
CA ILE A 66 9.42 -14.97 13.16
C ILE A 66 10.50 -15.82 13.87
N ASP A 67 10.16 -17.08 14.09
CA ASP A 67 11.02 -18.05 14.76
C ASP A 67 11.82 -18.93 13.78
N TYR A 68 12.64 -19.83 14.33
CA TYR A 68 13.48 -20.76 13.54
C TYR A 68 12.64 -21.73 12.68
N ILE A 69 11.37 -21.97 13.01
CA ILE A 69 10.48 -22.89 12.29
C ILE A 69 9.85 -22.15 11.10
N THR A 70 9.41 -20.91 11.30
CA THR A 70 8.71 -20.11 10.29
C THR A 70 9.66 -19.38 9.34
N MET A 71 10.85 -18.99 9.80
CA MET A 71 11.86 -18.27 9.00
C MET A 71 12.19 -18.94 7.64
N PRO A 72 12.40 -20.27 7.53
CA PRO A 72 12.62 -20.90 6.24
C PRO A 72 11.41 -20.78 5.30
N ARG A 73 10.18 -20.73 5.86
CA ARG A 73 8.93 -20.57 5.09
C ARG A 73 8.85 -19.18 4.50
N TRP A 74 9.15 -18.13 5.29
CA TRP A 74 9.21 -16.74 4.82
C TRP A 74 10.28 -16.56 3.74
N ARG A 75 11.48 -17.09 3.93
CA ARG A 75 12.54 -17.09 2.92
C ARG A 75 12.09 -17.76 1.61
N LYS A 76 11.36 -18.87 1.70
CA LYS A 76 10.80 -19.55 0.53
C LYS A 76 9.78 -18.67 -0.19
N LEU A 77 8.90 -17.98 0.54
CA LEU A 77 7.91 -17.06 -0.05
C LEU A 77 8.56 -15.92 -0.81
N ALA A 78 9.62 -15.31 -0.25
CA ALA A 78 10.37 -14.28 -0.95
C ALA A 78 10.91 -14.79 -2.30
N LYS A 79 11.50 -15.99 -2.33
CA LYS A 79 11.97 -16.64 -3.57
C LYS A 79 10.86 -16.94 -4.58
N GLU A 80 9.64 -17.08 -4.12
CA GLU A 80 8.46 -17.29 -4.94
C GLU A 80 7.82 -15.97 -5.40
N GLY A 81 8.44 -14.81 -5.09
CA GLY A 81 8.00 -13.48 -5.52
C GLY A 81 6.91 -12.85 -4.66
N PHE A 82 6.74 -13.32 -3.41
CA PHE A 82 5.99 -12.56 -2.41
C PHE A 82 6.90 -11.49 -1.79
N GLU A 83 6.34 -10.35 -1.43
CA GLU A 83 7.07 -9.27 -0.81
C GLU A 83 7.12 -9.46 0.71
N LEU A 84 8.31 -9.28 1.30
CA LEU A 84 8.52 -9.18 2.74
C LEU A 84 8.76 -7.71 3.09
N GLY A 85 7.77 -7.06 3.68
CA GLY A 85 7.82 -5.69 4.17
C GLY A 85 8.21 -5.64 5.65
N ASN A 86 8.56 -4.45 6.12
CA ASN A 86 8.99 -4.18 7.49
C ASN A 86 7.82 -3.75 8.37
N HIS A 87 7.67 -4.37 9.55
CA HIS A 87 6.69 -3.97 10.57
C HIS A 87 7.35 -3.70 11.93
N THR A 88 8.60 -3.22 11.93
CA THR A 88 9.51 -3.06 13.06
C THR A 88 9.96 -4.39 13.70
N LEU A 89 10.85 -4.33 14.69
CA LEU A 89 11.23 -5.51 15.45
C LEU A 89 10.18 -5.90 16.49
N TYR A 90 9.77 -4.93 17.30
CA TYR A 90 8.98 -5.16 18.51
C TYR A 90 7.55 -4.64 18.42
N HIS A 91 7.13 -4.14 17.26
CA HIS A 91 5.79 -3.62 17.02
C HIS A 91 5.34 -2.61 18.08
N PRO A 92 6.12 -1.53 18.36
CA PRO A 92 5.77 -0.58 19.41
C PRO A 92 4.50 0.17 19.07
N CYS A 93 3.51 0.09 19.98
CA CYS A 93 2.20 0.73 19.84
C CYS A 93 1.99 1.83 20.88
N PRO A 94 0.99 2.72 20.72
CA PRO A 94 0.61 3.66 21.77
C PRO A 94 0.33 2.98 23.10
N SER A 95 0.57 3.64 24.21
CA SER A 95 0.38 3.09 25.55
C SER A 95 -1.07 2.70 25.88
N THR A 96 -2.03 3.13 25.05
CA THR A 96 -3.44 2.74 25.14
C THR A 96 -3.74 1.37 24.54
N SER A 97 -2.79 0.77 23.82
CA SER A 97 -2.91 -0.58 23.28
C SER A 97 -2.51 -1.62 24.33
N ASN A 98 -2.93 -2.88 24.12
CA ASN A 98 -2.51 -4.01 24.96
C ASN A 98 -1.11 -4.56 24.55
N ASN A 99 -0.37 -3.86 23.68
CA ASN A 99 0.95 -4.27 23.27
C ASN A 99 1.97 -4.04 24.40
N PRO A 100 2.84 -5.00 24.73
CA PRO A 100 3.82 -4.86 25.81
C PRO A 100 4.90 -3.82 25.52
N VAL A 101 5.12 -3.45 24.24
CA VAL A 101 6.10 -2.44 23.85
C VAL A 101 5.38 -1.15 23.48
N SER A 102 5.58 -0.10 24.26
CA SER A 102 4.93 1.19 24.04
C SER A 102 5.79 2.15 23.22
N SER A 103 5.22 2.69 22.16
CA SER A 103 5.84 3.75 21.33
C SER A 103 6.00 5.07 22.10
N ALA A 104 5.31 5.25 23.23
CA ALA A 104 5.43 6.46 24.07
C ALA A 104 6.85 6.62 24.65
N GLY A 105 7.59 5.52 24.85
CA GLY A 105 8.98 5.54 25.32
C GLY A 105 10.03 5.73 24.22
N TYR A 106 9.63 5.77 22.97
CA TYR A 106 10.53 5.92 21.83
C TYR A 106 10.72 7.39 21.45
N THR A 107 11.91 7.73 20.99
CA THR A 107 12.11 8.91 20.15
C THR A 107 11.91 8.57 18.68
N ALA A 108 11.67 9.55 17.83
CA ALA A 108 11.58 9.35 16.37
C ALA A 108 12.83 8.65 15.81
N VAL A 109 14.03 9.00 16.31
CA VAL A 109 15.30 8.38 15.88
C VAL A 109 15.40 6.93 16.33
N GLN A 110 14.98 6.59 17.53
CA GLN A 110 14.99 5.21 18.02
C GLN A 110 14.02 4.33 17.21
N MET A 111 12.85 4.87 16.83
CA MET A 111 11.92 4.17 15.94
C MET A 111 12.57 3.87 14.57
N VAL A 112 13.24 4.85 13.98
CA VAL A 112 13.95 4.65 12.71
C VAL A 112 15.09 3.64 12.85
N TRP A 113 15.86 3.67 13.93
CA TRP A 113 16.91 2.66 14.17
C TRP A 113 16.35 1.24 14.27
N GLU A 114 15.20 1.08 14.92
CA GLU A 114 14.52 -0.22 14.99
C GLU A 114 14.09 -0.70 13.59
N ILE A 115 13.51 0.19 12.77
CA ILE A 115 13.16 -0.08 11.37
C ILE A 115 14.41 -0.51 10.58
N GLU A 116 15.54 0.17 10.75
CA GLU A 116 16.78 -0.16 10.03
C GLU A 116 17.37 -1.50 10.46
N VAL A 117 17.27 -1.87 11.73
CA VAL A 117 17.69 -3.20 12.19
C VAL A 117 16.81 -4.28 11.57
N MET A 118 15.49 -4.06 11.55
CA MET A 118 14.56 -4.99 10.90
C MET A 118 14.80 -5.07 9.38
N ASN A 119 15.16 -3.97 8.71
CA ASN A 119 15.56 -4.01 7.30
C ASN A 119 16.76 -4.94 7.06
N LYS A 120 17.76 -4.89 7.92
CA LYS A 120 18.95 -5.78 7.84
C LYS A 120 18.57 -7.24 8.09
N PHE A 121 17.65 -7.49 9.02
CA PHE A 121 17.14 -8.83 9.29
C PHE A 121 16.39 -9.39 8.06
N LEU A 122 15.49 -8.58 7.47
CA LEU A 122 14.77 -8.97 6.25
C LEU A 122 15.72 -9.16 5.06
N TYR A 123 16.75 -8.31 4.92
CA TYR A 123 17.79 -8.51 3.92
C TYR A 123 18.48 -9.88 4.03
N ALA A 124 18.74 -10.35 5.25
CA ALA A 124 19.29 -11.69 5.45
C ALA A 124 18.33 -12.83 5.06
N LEU A 125 17.03 -12.55 4.94
CA LEU A 125 16.02 -13.50 4.49
C LEU A 125 15.89 -13.52 2.96
N ASP A 126 15.85 -12.36 2.31
CA ASP A 126 15.44 -12.22 0.92
C ASP A 126 16.47 -11.54 -0.01
N GLY A 127 17.49 -10.87 0.54
CA GLY A 127 18.53 -10.17 -0.23
C GLY A 127 18.08 -8.84 -0.83
N HIS A 128 16.87 -8.34 -0.52
CA HIS A 128 16.37 -7.06 -1.04
C HIS A 128 16.76 -5.89 -0.15
N THR A 129 17.26 -4.80 -0.76
CA THR A 129 17.62 -3.55 -0.08
C THR A 129 16.47 -2.53 -0.05
N ASN A 130 15.64 -2.51 -1.09
CA ASN A 130 14.43 -1.69 -1.10
C ASN A 130 13.41 -2.31 -0.17
N ARG A 131 12.82 -1.48 0.70
CA ARG A 131 11.93 -1.99 1.73
C ARG A 131 10.69 -1.13 1.85
N THR A 132 9.53 -1.78 1.89
CA THR A 132 8.27 -1.15 2.27
C THR A 132 8.04 -1.32 3.76
N TYR A 133 7.18 -0.47 4.31
CA TYR A 133 6.93 -0.39 5.73
C TYR A 133 5.44 -0.30 6.04
N ALA A 134 5.00 -0.95 7.11
CA ALA A 134 3.70 -0.73 7.72
C ALA A 134 3.89 -0.18 9.14
N TYR A 135 3.19 0.90 9.44
CA TYR A 135 3.25 1.50 10.78
C TYR A 135 2.58 0.61 11.81
N PRO A 136 3.26 0.21 12.92
CA PRO A 136 2.62 -0.54 14.00
C PRO A 136 1.38 0.18 14.53
N CYS A 137 0.31 -0.54 14.77
CA CYS A 137 -0.98 0.02 15.18
C CYS A 137 -1.51 1.14 14.26
N ALA A 138 -1.04 1.21 13.02
CA ALA A 138 -1.33 2.29 12.06
C ALA A 138 -0.91 3.71 12.53
N GLU A 139 -0.06 3.81 13.56
CA GLU A 139 0.33 5.07 14.20
C GLU A 139 1.68 5.58 13.70
N THR A 140 1.73 6.87 13.39
CA THR A 140 2.95 7.56 12.91
C THR A 140 3.70 8.29 14.03
N THR A 141 3.31 8.07 15.30
CA THR A 141 3.87 8.81 16.45
C THR A 141 4.77 7.93 17.33
N ALA A 142 5.87 8.52 17.79
CA ALA A 142 6.78 7.95 18.76
C ALA A 142 7.15 9.03 19.78
N GLY A 143 6.99 8.74 21.08
CA GLY A 143 7.19 9.74 22.15
C GLY A 143 6.30 10.98 22.00
N GLY A 144 5.09 10.79 21.49
CA GLY A 144 4.13 11.88 21.24
C GLY A 144 4.46 12.78 20.05
N LYS A 145 5.43 12.42 19.21
CA LYS A 145 5.83 13.17 18.01
C LYS A 145 5.69 12.31 16.75
N ASP A 146 5.22 12.92 15.68
CA ASP A 146 5.23 12.28 14.35
C ASP A 146 6.68 12.00 13.92
N TYR A 147 6.97 10.77 13.47
CA TYR A 147 8.31 10.37 13.05
C TYR A 147 8.49 10.20 11.53
N VAL A 148 7.44 10.50 10.75
CA VAL A 148 7.47 10.30 9.28
C VAL A 148 8.54 11.17 8.62
N ASP A 149 8.72 12.41 9.05
CA ASP A 149 9.78 13.28 8.51
C ASP A 149 11.18 12.75 8.86
N THR A 150 11.35 12.18 10.05
CA THR A 150 12.60 11.49 10.41
C THR A 150 12.83 10.29 9.53
N LEU A 151 11.81 9.46 9.33
CA LEU A 151 11.85 8.29 8.44
C LEU A 151 12.22 8.70 7.00
N ARG A 152 11.64 9.79 6.51
CA ARG A 152 11.92 10.40 5.21
C ARG A 152 13.38 10.84 5.09
N ALA A 153 13.90 11.54 6.10
CA ALA A 153 15.27 12.05 6.13
C ALA A 153 16.33 10.93 6.15
N TYR A 154 16.02 9.80 6.79
CA TYR A 154 16.93 8.64 6.83
C TYR A 154 16.85 7.75 5.59
N HIS A 155 15.83 7.90 4.75
CA HIS A 155 15.58 7.04 3.57
C HIS A 155 15.54 5.55 3.91
N SER A 156 15.07 5.20 5.10
CA SER A 156 15.11 3.82 5.63
C SER A 156 14.14 2.89 4.91
N VAL A 157 13.09 3.44 4.29
CA VAL A 157 12.08 2.69 3.52
C VAL A 157 11.68 3.46 2.26
N THR A 158 11.20 2.73 1.25
CA THR A 158 10.77 3.33 -0.02
C THR A 158 9.34 3.86 0.06
N TYR A 159 8.45 3.06 0.61
CA TYR A 159 7.02 3.36 0.77
C TYR A 159 6.53 2.88 2.13
N ALA A 160 5.51 3.56 2.67
CA ALA A 160 4.93 3.16 3.94
C ALA A 160 3.41 3.25 3.93
N ARG A 161 2.76 2.25 4.54
CA ARG A 161 1.32 2.11 4.66
C ARG A 161 0.86 2.48 6.07
N ILE A 162 -0.15 3.37 6.15
CA ILE A 162 -0.92 3.65 7.36
C ILE A 162 -2.25 2.86 7.37
N GLY A 163 -3.01 2.98 8.44
CA GLY A 163 -4.38 2.47 8.52
C GLY A 163 -5.39 3.31 7.74
N GLY A 164 -6.64 3.01 7.99
CA GLY A 164 -7.83 3.63 7.39
C GLY A 164 -9.00 2.66 7.42
N ASP A 165 -10.03 2.94 6.65
CA ASP A 165 -11.28 2.21 6.60
C ASP A 165 -11.70 1.84 5.16
N ASN A 166 -12.92 1.37 4.98
CA ASN A 166 -13.46 0.98 3.69
C ASN A 166 -13.68 2.15 2.70
N THR A 167 -13.42 3.38 3.11
CA THR A 167 -13.42 4.57 2.25
C THR A 167 -12.01 4.96 1.75
N SER A 168 -10.97 4.31 2.26
CA SER A 168 -9.56 4.56 1.97
C SER A 168 -9.17 4.07 0.56
N ILE A 169 -9.78 4.70 -0.45
CA ILE A 169 -9.53 4.43 -1.87
C ILE A 169 -8.66 5.55 -2.45
N ILE A 170 -7.53 5.17 -3.02
CA ILE A 170 -6.55 6.11 -3.57
C ILE A 170 -6.89 6.38 -5.02
N THR A 171 -7.21 7.65 -5.34
CA THR A 171 -7.51 8.13 -6.69
C THR A 171 -6.68 9.36 -7.06
N ASP A 172 -6.18 10.12 -6.08
CA ASP A 172 -5.26 11.24 -6.29
C ASP A 172 -3.81 10.76 -6.09
N PHE A 173 -3.20 10.33 -7.17
CA PHE A 173 -1.82 9.85 -7.16
C PHE A 173 -0.80 10.98 -7.23
N ALA A 174 -1.19 12.16 -7.70
CA ALA A 174 -0.30 13.31 -7.84
C ALA A 174 0.13 13.85 -6.45
N HIS A 175 -0.78 13.84 -5.48
CA HIS A 175 -0.54 14.36 -4.12
C HIS A 175 -0.38 13.23 -3.08
N LEU A 176 -0.27 11.97 -3.52
CA LEU A 176 -0.10 10.84 -2.60
C LEU A 176 1.22 10.96 -1.83
N ASP A 177 1.16 11.05 -0.50
CA ASP A 177 2.33 10.88 0.36
C ASP A 177 2.72 9.40 0.40
N THR A 178 3.88 9.11 -0.18
CA THR A 178 4.39 7.74 -0.32
C THR A 178 4.78 7.08 1.01
N LEU A 179 4.92 7.87 2.07
CA LEU A 179 5.14 7.39 3.43
C LEU A 179 3.87 7.40 4.30
N ARG A 180 2.69 7.66 3.71
CA ARG A 180 1.38 7.62 4.38
C ARG A 180 0.30 7.05 3.46
N VAL A 181 0.58 5.95 2.79
CA VAL A 181 -0.38 5.30 1.89
C VAL A 181 -1.51 4.70 2.71
N PRO A 182 -2.77 5.14 2.54
CA PRO A 182 -3.89 4.64 3.32
C PRO A 182 -4.26 3.22 2.91
N SER A 183 -4.85 2.47 3.86
CA SER A 183 -5.35 1.12 3.63
C SER A 183 -6.71 0.89 4.29
N TYR A 184 -7.43 -0.10 3.82
CA TYR A 184 -8.61 -0.62 4.50
C TYR A 184 -8.16 -1.58 5.60
N GLY A 185 -8.13 -1.11 6.85
CA GLY A 185 -7.89 -1.92 8.04
C GLY A 185 -9.13 -2.77 8.35
N LEU A 186 -8.95 -4.08 8.39
CA LEU A 186 -10.05 -5.00 8.65
C LEU A 186 -10.26 -5.22 10.14
N GLU A 187 -11.53 -5.33 10.51
CA GLU A 187 -11.94 -5.79 11.83
C GLU A 187 -12.12 -7.30 11.85
N THR A 188 -12.15 -7.87 13.07
CA THR A 188 -12.47 -9.30 13.27
C THR A 188 -13.79 -9.64 12.60
N ASN A 189 -13.80 -10.73 11.81
CA ASN A 189 -14.97 -11.23 11.08
C ASN A 189 -15.50 -10.30 9.98
N THR A 190 -14.69 -9.40 9.43
CA THR A 190 -15.05 -8.67 8.20
C THR A 190 -15.53 -9.66 7.13
N SER A 191 -16.74 -9.42 6.60
CA SER A 191 -17.39 -10.38 5.71
C SER A 191 -16.82 -10.39 4.30
N ALA A 192 -17.01 -11.49 3.57
CA ALA A 192 -16.69 -11.56 2.14
C ALA A 192 -17.43 -10.48 1.33
N ALA A 193 -18.66 -10.16 1.72
CA ALA A 193 -19.47 -9.14 1.04
C ALA A 193 -18.83 -7.76 1.18
N ASP A 194 -18.34 -7.39 2.38
CA ASP A 194 -17.67 -6.11 2.63
C ASP A 194 -16.36 -6.00 1.86
N LEU A 195 -15.55 -7.06 1.87
CA LEU A 195 -14.31 -7.13 1.10
C LEU A 195 -14.54 -6.94 -0.41
N ILE A 196 -15.53 -7.64 -0.96
CA ILE A 196 -15.89 -7.55 -2.38
C ILE A 196 -16.50 -6.18 -2.69
N ALA A 197 -17.31 -5.61 -1.80
CA ALA A 197 -17.85 -4.26 -1.96
C ALA A 197 -16.74 -3.20 -2.02
N PHE A 198 -15.74 -3.30 -1.15
CA PHE A 198 -14.56 -2.43 -1.22
C PHE A 198 -13.87 -2.53 -2.59
N VAL A 199 -13.59 -3.75 -3.07
CA VAL A 199 -12.95 -3.96 -4.39
C VAL A 199 -13.79 -3.36 -5.52
N LYS A 200 -15.12 -3.52 -5.51
CA LYS A 200 -16.02 -2.92 -6.49
C LYS A 200 -15.96 -1.39 -6.46
N ASN A 201 -15.89 -0.81 -5.26
CA ASN A 201 -15.77 0.65 -5.10
C ASN A 201 -14.43 1.17 -5.63
N VAL A 202 -13.32 0.45 -5.38
CA VAL A 202 -12.01 0.77 -5.96
C VAL A 202 -12.07 0.72 -7.50
N GLN A 203 -12.66 -0.34 -8.05
CA GLN A 203 -12.83 -0.49 -9.50
C GLN A 203 -13.67 0.64 -10.10
N ALA A 204 -14.82 0.97 -9.49
CA ALA A 204 -15.71 2.02 -9.98
C ALA A 204 -15.03 3.41 -10.01
N ARG A 205 -14.03 3.64 -9.15
CA ARG A 205 -13.27 4.89 -9.08
C ARG A 205 -11.99 4.88 -9.92
N GLY A 206 -11.62 3.75 -10.53
CA GLY A 206 -10.38 3.62 -11.29
C GLY A 206 -9.10 3.76 -10.43
N GLY A 207 -9.21 3.48 -9.13
CA GLY A 207 -8.19 3.76 -8.13
C GLY A 207 -7.32 2.56 -7.73
N MET A 208 -6.62 2.75 -6.61
CA MET A 208 -5.88 1.71 -5.89
C MET A 208 -6.50 1.50 -4.51
N GLY A 209 -6.71 0.24 -4.13
CA GLY A 209 -7.11 -0.17 -2.79
C GLY A 209 -6.06 -1.07 -2.17
N VAL A 210 -5.64 -0.74 -0.93
CA VAL A 210 -4.76 -1.57 -0.13
C VAL A 210 -5.58 -2.18 0.99
N ILE A 211 -5.60 -3.51 1.11
CA ILE A 211 -6.34 -4.22 2.16
C ILE A 211 -5.33 -4.73 3.19
N MET A 212 -5.58 -4.43 4.47
CA MET A 212 -4.74 -4.79 5.60
C MET A 212 -5.39 -5.93 6.38
N PHE A 213 -4.87 -7.13 6.20
CA PHE A 213 -5.23 -8.34 6.95
C PHE A 213 -4.27 -8.57 8.12
N HIS A 214 -4.74 -9.35 9.11
CA HIS A 214 -3.91 -9.98 10.15
C HIS A 214 -4.10 -11.50 10.06
N GLY A 215 -4.88 -12.12 10.96
CA GLY A 215 -5.14 -13.56 10.92
C GLY A 215 -6.10 -13.99 9.80
N ILE A 216 -5.88 -15.19 9.25
CA ILE A 216 -6.77 -15.80 8.24
C ILE A 216 -7.22 -17.19 8.71
N GLY A 217 -8.43 -17.23 9.25
CA GLY A 217 -9.01 -18.46 9.81
C GLY A 217 -8.35 -18.91 11.12
N GLY A 218 -7.55 -18.06 11.73
CA GLY A 218 -6.85 -18.24 13.00
C GLY A 218 -6.18 -16.96 13.43
N ASP A 219 -5.49 -16.96 14.55
CA ASP A 219 -4.84 -15.83 15.20
C ASP A 219 -5.83 -14.70 15.55
N TYR A 220 -5.35 -13.47 15.79
CA TYR A 220 -6.19 -12.33 16.18
C TYR A 220 -6.56 -11.46 14.97
N ILE A 221 -7.55 -10.57 15.15
CA ILE A 221 -8.15 -9.72 14.11
C ILE A 221 -8.43 -10.55 12.85
N THR A 222 -9.02 -11.73 13.07
CA THR A 222 -9.10 -12.75 12.04
C THR A 222 -10.19 -12.47 11.00
N THR A 223 -9.85 -12.59 9.75
CA THR A 223 -10.79 -12.79 8.65
C THR A 223 -10.99 -14.29 8.45
N SER A 224 -12.23 -14.75 8.30
CA SER A 224 -12.47 -16.18 8.10
C SER A 224 -11.80 -16.69 6.83
N SER A 225 -11.29 -17.92 6.85
CA SER A 225 -10.70 -18.59 5.67
C SER A 225 -11.65 -18.59 4.47
N ALA A 226 -12.96 -18.72 4.72
CA ALA A 226 -14.00 -18.68 3.68
C ALA A 226 -14.16 -17.27 3.08
N ALA A 227 -14.17 -16.21 3.89
CA ALA A 227 -14.28 -14.84 3.40
C ALA A 227 -13.05 -14.44 2.58
N HIS A 228 -11.86 -14.81 3.05
CA HIS A 228 -10.61 -14.58 2.32
C HIS A 228 -10.61 -15.34 0.98
N GLN A 229 -10.99 -16.63 0.97
CA GLN A 229 -11.09 -17.40 -0.28
C GLN A 229 -12.09 -16.79 -1.25
N ALA A 230 -13.27 -16.35 -0.77
CA ALA A 230 -14.29 -15.73 -1.62
C ALA A 230 -13.79 -14.41 -2.27
N LEU A 231 -13.04 -13.59 -1.52
CA LEU A 231 -12.37 -12.41 -2.08
C LEU A 231 -11.40 -12.81 -3.19
N LEU A 232 -10.53 -13.80 -2.95
CA LEU A 232 -9.54 -14.23 -3.93
C LEU A 232 -10.20 -14.81 -5.19
N ASP A 233 -11.30 -15.56 -5.04
CA ASP A 233 -12.06 -16.09 -6.17
C ASP A 233 -12.71 -14.96 -7.00
N TYR A 234 -13.24 -13.92 -6.33
CA TYR A 234 -13.75 -12.72 -6.98
C TYR A 234 -12.66 -12.00 -7.76
N LEU A 235 -11.49 -11.75 -7.14
CA LEU A 235 -10.34 -11.09 -7.78
C LEU A 235 -9.85 -11.91 -8.98
N ARG A 236 -9.78 -13.25 -8.85
CA ARG A 236 -9.38 -14.14 -9.95
C ARG A 236 -10.34 -14.10 -11.12
N ALA A 237 -11.64 -14.08 -10.87
CA ALA A 237 -12.67 -13.94 -11.90
C ALA A 237 -12.57 -12.60 -12.64
N ASN A 238 -12.11 -11.55 -11.95
CA ASN A 238 -12.00 -10.18 -12.48
C ASN A 238 -10.57 -9.77 -12.86
N ARG A 239 -9.61 -10.71 -12.98
CA ARG A 239 -8.19 -10.41 -13.22
C ARG A 239 -7.89 -9.66 -14.54
N LYS A 240 -8.83 -9.65 -15.49
CA LYS A 240 -8.72 -8.89 -16.74
C LYS A 240 -8.94 -7.38 -16.54
N VAL A 241 -9.64 -7.00 -15.48
CA VAL A 241 -9.99 -5.60 -15.16
C VAL A 241 -9.41 -5.11 -13.85
N ILE A 242 -8.93 -6.01 -12.99
CA ILE A 242 -8.29 -5.69 -11.71
C ILE A 242 -6.86 -6.25 -11.70
N TRP A 243 -5.90 -5.39 -11.41
CA TRP A 243 -4.51 -5.80 -11.18
C TRP A 243 -4.32 -6.09 -9.69
N VAL A 244 -3.91 -7.31 -9.37
CA VAL A 244 -3.53 -7.71 -8.00
C VAL A 244 -2.03 -7.90 -7.97
N THR A 245 -1.35 -7.18 -7.08
CA THR A 245 0.11 -7.19 -6.99
C THR A 245 0.59 -6.88 -5.58
N THR A 246 1.92 -6.88 -5.37
CA THR A 246 2.55 -6.50 -4.10
C THR A 246 2.49 -4.98 -3.88
N PHE A 247 2.71 -4.55 -2.63
CA PHE A 247 2.68 -3.13 -2.28
C PHE A 247 3.82 -2.36 -2.96
N GLN A 248 5.04 -2.92 -2.94
CA GLN A 248 6.19 -2.33 -3.63
C GLN A 248 5.91 -2.15 -5.12
N GLU A 249 5.45 -3.20 -5.80
CA GLU A 249 5.23 -3.17 -7.25
C GLU A 249 4.12 -2.18 -7.64
N ALA A 250 3.02 -2.11 -6.86
CA ALA A 250 1.95 -1.15 -7.08
C ALA A 250 2.45 0.29 -6.94
N MET A 251 3.22 0.57 -5.88
CA MET A 251 3.75 1.90 -5.62
C MET A 251 4.83 2.31 -6.63
N ASP A 252 5.71 1.38 -7.05
CA ASP A 252 6.69 1.64 -8.12
C ASP A 252 5.97 2.03 -9.42
N TYR A 253 4.89 1.33 -9.75
CA TYR A 253 4.07 1.67 -10.91
C TYR A 253 3.45 3.06 -10.79
N VAL A 254 2.86 3.38 -9.63
CA VAL A 254 2.30 4.71 -9.34
C VAL A 254 3.36 5.79 -9.50
N MET A 255 4.52 5.61 -8.88
CA MET A 255 5.59 6.61 -8.92
C MET A 255 6.14 6.85 -10.32
N LYS A 256 6.21 5.82 -11.14
CA LYS A 256 6.65 5.91 -12.54
C LYS A 256 5.62 6.64 -13.41
N ASN A 257 4.33 6.51 -13.12
CA ASN A 257 3.26 6.95 -14.02
C ASN A 257 2.47 8.17 -13.50
N ARG A 258 2.65 8.59 -12.21
CA ARG A 258 1.88 9.70 -11.61
C ARG A 258 2.09 11.05 -12.31
N ALA A 259 3.25 11.30 -12.97
CA ALA A 259 3.51 12.54 -13.71
C ALA A 259 2.65 12.67 -14.99
N GLY A 260 2.19 11.55 -15.55
CA GLY A 260 1.27 11.52 -16.68
C GLY A 260 -0.19 11.78 -16.27
N ALA A 261 -0.51 11.67 -14.97
CA ALA A 261 -1.84 11.92 -14.42
C ALA A 261 -2.07 13.41 -14.04
N GLY A 262 -1.00 14.23 -14.04
CA GLY A 262 -1.08 15.68 -13.77
C GLY A 262 -0.63 16.47 -15.00
N GLY A 263 -1.56 17.00 -15.75
CA GLY A 263 -1.53 17.72 -17.00
C GLY A 263 -0.23 18.38 -17.44
N SER A 264 0.02 18.35 -18.73
CA SER A 264 0.99 19.18 -19.44
C SER A 264 0.86 20.67 -19.08
N ALA A 265 1.78 21.18 -18.27
CA ALA A 265 2.01 22.61 -18.15
C ALA A 265 3.52 22.88 -18.18
N GLY A 266 3.98 23.47 -19.29
CA GLY A 266 5.15 24.33 -19.32
C GLY A 266 6.48 23.63 -19.61
N GLY A 267 6.75 23.29 -20.88
CA GLY A 267 8.09 23.33 -21.41
C GLY A 267 8.62 24.77 -21.36
N ALA A 268 9.54 25.04 -20.45
CA ALA A 268 10.42 26.21 -20.54
C ALA A 268 11.85 25.71 -20.63
N ALA A 269 12.45 25.98 -21.77
CA ALA A 269 13.86 25.76 -22.09
C ALA A 269 14.76 26.42 -21.04
N ALA A 270 15.63 25.66 -20.40
CA ALA A 270 16.79 26.21 -19.72
C ALA A 270 17.96 26.29 -20.73
N ALA A 271 18.22 27.49 -21.17
CA ALA A 271 19.43 27.84 -21.89
C ALA A 271 20.66 27.61 -21.00
N GLY A 272 21.70 27.04 -21.59
CA GLY A 272 22.96 26.78 -20.92
C GLY A 272 23.68 28.05 -20.46
N VAL A 273 24.41 27.88 -19.37
CA VAL A 273 25.54 28.72 -19.02
C VAL A 273 26.69 27.78 -18.68
N ASN A 274 27.70 27.82 -19.59
CA ASN A 274 29.07 27.37 -19.31
C ASN A 274 29.69 28.23 -18.21
N ARG A 275 30.22 27.61 -17.16
CA ARG A 275 31.59 27.82 -16.66
C ARG A 275 31.92 26.79 -15.62
#